data_011cd997d55a09d030a14fa8338988e6
#
_entry.id   011cd997d55a09d030a14fa8338988e6
#
_cell.length_a   1.000
_cell.length_b   1.000
_cell.length_c   1.000
_cell.angle_alpha   90.00
_cell.angle_beta   90.00
_cell.angle_gamma   90.00
#
_symmetry.space_group_name_H-M   'P 1'
#
loop_
_entity.id
_entity.type
_entity.pdbx_description
1 polymer ?
#
loop_
_entity_poly.entity_id
_entity_poly.type
_entity_poly.pdbx_seq_one_letter_code
_entity_poly.pdbx_strand_id
1 'polypeptide(L)'
;MRKIFFLLILLYINIGSAQEVSCENLLEFIESEGYRKGSLSSYTLNSSWLYKVTAYEYDYRIYIVAEIKRNEFNFSTNTYIFCGIPSQNWSNFRYVSYGDSNSYGERFHKYIVDYACNCY
;
A
#
# COMPACT_ATOMS: atom_id res chain seq x y z
N MET A 1 -8.06 9.35 44.00
CA MET A 1 -9.14 9.55 43.01
C MET A 1 -8.78 10.56 41.94
N ARG A 2 -8.27 11.72 42.25
CA ARG A 2 -7.89 12.73 41.25
C ARG A 2 -6.81 12.25 40.27
N LYS A 3 -5.84 11.49 40.74
CA LYS A 3 -4.73 10.99 39.89
C LYS A 3 -5.19 9.96 38.87
N ILE A 4 -6.17 9.12 39.21
CA ILE A 4 -6.71 8.09 38.32
C ILE A 4 -7.53 8.74 37.20
N PHE A 5 -8.30 9.77 37.54
CA PHE A 5 -9.10 10.51 36.57
C PHE A 5 -8.23 11.25 35.55
N PHE A 6 -7.13 11.81 35.99
CA PHE A 6 -6.16 12.50 35.12
C PHE A 6 -5.49 11.54 34.15
N LEU A 7 -5.14 10.34 34.61
CA LEU A 7 -4.55 9.29 33.78
C LEU A 7 -5.51 8.81 32.68
N LEU A 8 -6.78 8.68 32.99
CA LEU A 8 -7.81 8.29 32.02
C LEU A 8 -7.97 9.32 30.91
N ILE A 9 -7.91 10.61 31.22
CA ILE A 9 -8.00 11.70 30.25
C ILE A 9 -6.77 11.69 29.33
N LEU A 10 -5.59 11.48 29.87
CA LEU A 10 -4.34 11.40 29.08
C LEU A 10 -4.35 10.22 28.11
N LEU A 11 -4.85 9.07 28.53
CA LEU A 11 -5.00 7.90 27.67
C LEU A 11 -5.98 8.17 26.54
N TYR A 12 -7.05 8.88 26.81
CA TYR A 12 -8.06 9.23 25.81
C TYR A 12 -7.50 10.16 24.72
N ILE A 13 -6.69 11.13 25.12
CA ILE A 13 -6.03 12.06 24.19
C ILE A 13 -5.01 11.33 23.31
N ASN A 14 -4.26 10.40 23.85
CA ASN A 14 -3.27 9.62 23.10
C ASN A 14 -3.92 8.72 22.02
N ILE A 15 -5.07 8.13 22.31
CA ILE A 15 -5.82 7.31 21.35
C ILE A 15 -6.32 8.17 20.19
N GLY A 16 -6.80 9.39 20.47
CA GLY A 16 -7.28 10.31 19.45
C GLY A 16 -6.20 10.78 18.50
N SER A 17 -4.98 11.03 18.98
CA SER A 17 -3.87 11.52 18.16
C SER A 17 -3.20 10.44 17.30
N ALA A 18 -3.39 9.16 17.62
CA ALA A 18 -2.78 8.05 16.89
C ALA A 18 -3.49 7.68 15.58
N GLN A 19 -4.63 8.29 15.27
CA GLN A 19 -5.47 7.91 14.13
C GLN A 19 -5.24 8.72 12.86
N GLU A 20 -4.46 9.81 12.93
CA GLU A 20 -4.23 10.67 11.77
C GLU A 20 -2.79 10.54 11.28
N VAL A 21 -2.61 9.76 10.22
CA VAL A 21 -1.32 9.57 9.57
C VAL A 21 -1.42 10.04 8.12
N SER A 22 -0.47 10.86 7.68
CA SER A 22 -0.42 11.24 6.27
C SER A 22 0.05 10.04 5.43
N CYS A 23 -0.46 9.94 4.21
CA CYS A 23 -0.01 8.88 3.29
C CYS A 23 1.47 9.01 2.96
N GLU A 24 1.97 10.24 2.87
CA GLU A 24 3.39 10.50 2.63
C GLU A 24 4.26 9.96 3.76
N ASN A 25 3.90 10.23 5.01
CA ASN A 25 4.64 9.71 6.17
C ASN A 25 4.56 8.20 6.28
N LEU A 26 3.40 7.63 6.01
CA LEU A 26 3.23 6.18 5.99
C LEU A 26 4.11 5.54 4.90
N LEU A 27 4.14 6.13 3.72
CA LEU A 27 4.97 5.66 2.61
C LEU A 27 6.46 5.66 3.01
N GLU A 28 6.95 6.76 3.56
CA GLU A 28 8.34 6.87 4.01
C GLU A 28 8.67 5.81 5.08
N PHE A 29 7.76 5.62 6.03
CA PHE A 29 7.92 4.62 7.08
C PHE A 29 8.02 3.20 6.52
N ILE A 30 7.12 2.84 5.62
CA ILE A 30 7.10 1.50 5.03
C ILE A 30 8.33 1.27 4.15
N GLU A 31 8.76 2.26 3.39
CA GLU A 31 9.95 2.13 2.55
C GLU A 31 11.24 2.00 3.38
N SER A 32 11.30 2.63 4.56
CA SER A 32 12.50 2.55 5.42
C SER A 32 12.49 1.35 6.35
N GLU A 33 11.33 0.95 6.90
CA GLU A 33 11.23 -0.07 7.94
C GLU A 33 10.67 -1.40 7.43
N GLY A 34 10.01 -1.41 6.29
CA GLY A 34 9.42 -2.61 5.73
C GLY A 34 10.44 -3.52 5.08
N TYR A 35 10.16 -4.83 5.12
CA TYR A 35 10.92 -5.82 4.36
C TYR A 35 10.36 -5.89 2.94
N ARG A 36 11.22 -5.68 1.95
CA ARG A 36 10.83 -5.72 0.54
C ARG A 36 10.60 -7.17 0.08
N LYS A 37 9.36 -7.54 -0.20
CA LYS A 37 9.00 -8.87 -0.64
C LYS A 37 9.21 -9.08 -2.13
N GLY A 38 9.01 -8.05 -2.93
CA GLY A 38 9.16 -8.13 -4.36
C GLY A 38 8.85 -6.81 -5.03
N SER A 39 9.31 -6.67 -6.26
CA SER A 39 9.09 -5.48 -7.06
C SER A 39 8.93 -5.85 -8.52
N LEU A 40 7.97 -5.20 -9.18
CA LEU A 40 7.72 -5.37 -10.61
C LEU A 40 7.97 -4.04 -11.29
N SER A 41 8.89 -4.03 -12.26
CA SER A 41 9.23 -2.83 -13.02
C SER A 41 8.28 -2.62 -14.19
N SER A 42 8.35 -1.44 -14.79
CA SER A 42 7.54 -1.09 -15.96
C SER A 42 7.74 -2.08 -17.12
N TYR A 43 8.94 -2.58 -17.27
CA TYR A 43 9.25 -3.58 -18.30
C TYR A 43 8.43 -4.85 -18.11
N THR A 44 8.37 -5.36 -16.89
CA THR A 44 7.58 -6.56 -16.57
C THR A 44 6.09 -6.30 -16.62
N LEU A 45 5.64 -5.17 -16.06
CA LEU A 45 4.22 -4.83 -16.00
C LEU A 45 3.61 -4.60 -17.38
N ASN A 46 4.37 -4.00 -18.29
CA ASN A 46 3.95 -3.71 -19.66
C ASN A 46 2.53 -3.12 -19.71
N SER A 47 2.32 -2.09 -18.91
CA SER A 47 1.02 -1.46 -18.73
C SER A 47 1.04 -0.02 -19.21
N SER A 48 -0.08 0.47 -19.75
CA SER A 48 -0.20 1.86 -20.16
C SER A 48 -0.29 2.82 -18.98
N TRP A 49 -0.62 2.33 -17.77
CA TRP A 49 -0.86 3.19 -16.63
C TRP A 49 -0.06 2.80 -15.38
N LEU A 50 0.28 1.53 -15.22
CA LEU A 50 0.97 1.00 -14.04
C LEU A 50 2.47 0.95 -14.31
N TYR A 51 3.27 1.73 -13.58
CA TYR A 51 4.70 1.89 -13.85
C TYR A 51 5.59 1.00 -13.00
N LYS A 52 5.29 0.91 -11.68
CA LYS A 52 6.09 0.10 -10.76
C LYS A 52 5.22 -0.33 -9.59
N VAL A 53 5.38 -1.56 -9.15
CA VAL A 53 4.66 -2.09 -7.99
C VAL A 53 5.66 -2.79 -7.08
N THR A 54 5.72 -2.36 -5.82
CA THR A 54 6.61 -2.94 -4.83
C THR A 54 5.81 -3.36 -3.61
N ALA A 55 6.04 -4.59 -3.15
CA ALA A 55 5.42 -5.11 -1.94
C ALA A 55 6.40 -5.09 -0.78
N TYR A 56 5.93 -4.61 0.36
CA TYR A 56 6.67 -4.58 1.62
C TYR A 56 5.90 -5.34 2.68
N GLU A 57 6.61 -5.98 3.60
CA GLU A 57 6.01 -6.58 4.78
C GLU A 57 6.51 -5.86 6.03
N TYR A 58 5.59 -5.47 6.88
CA TYR A 58 5.88 -4.87 8.17
C TYR A 58 4.84 -5.34 9.17
N ASP A 59 5.30 -5.84 10.31
CA ASP A 59 4.43 -6.32 11.40
C ASP A 59 3.37 -7.32 10.89
N TYR A 60 3.83 -8.30 10.08
CA TYR A 60 3.01 -9.38 9.49
C TYR A 60 1.93 -8.90 8.52
N ARG A 61 2.01 -7.65 8.05
CA ARG A 61 1.09 -7.08 7.08
C ARG A 61 1.81 -6.75 5.79
N ILE A 62 1.11 -6.91 4.68
CA ILE A 62 1.64 -6.56 3.37
C ILE A 62 1.13 -5.19 2.98
N TYR A 63 2.05 -4.34 2.55
CA TYR A 63 1.80 -3.01 2.00
C TYR A 63 2.29 -2.98 0.57
N ILE A 64 1.53 -2.34 -0.31
CA ILE A 64 1.94 -2.19 -1.70
C ILE A 64 2.13 -0.72 -2.01
N VAL A 65 3.27 -0.40 -2.60
CA VAL A 65 3.59 0.93 -3.13
C VAL A 65 3.53 0.84 -4.64
N ALA A 66 2.63 1.59 -5.25
CA ALA A 66 2.44 1.60 -6.69
C ALA A 66 2.75 2.98 -7.25
N GLU A 67 3.57 3.01 -8.30
CA GLU A 67 3.78 4.21 -9.11
C GLU A 67 2.89 4.11 -10.33
N ILE A 68 2.00 5.09 -10.48
CA ILE A 68 1.01 5.13 -11.55
C ILE A 68 1.33 6.31 -12.45
N LYS A 69 1.38 6.07 -13.75
CA LYS A 69 1.67 7.10 -14.75
C LYS A 69 0.57 8.16 -14.73
N ARG A 70 0.98 9.43 -14.83
CA ARG A 70 0.01 10.54 -14.94
C ARG A 70 -0.70 10.54 -16.29
N ASN A 71 0.02 10.14 -17.33
CA ASN A 71 -0.53 9.96 -18.67
C ASN A 71 0.35 8.98 -19.46
N GLU A 72 -0.11 8.55 -20.64
CA GLU A 72 0.60 7.55 -21.46
C GLU A 72 1.94 8.04 -22.03
N PHE A 73 2.07 9.34 -22.22
CA PHE A 73 3.19 9.93 -22.95
C PHE A 73 4.28 10.47 -22.04
N ASN A 74 4.09 10.40 -20.72
CA ASN A 74 4.94 11.05 -19.75
C ASN A 74 5.47 10.02 -18.76
N PHE A 75 6.77 10.09 -18.43
CA PHE A 75 7.38 9.22 -17.42
C PHE A 75 7.09 9.68 -15.98
N SER A 76 6.36 10.77 -15.83
CA SER A 76 5.93 11.30 -14.54
C SER A 76 4.91 10.37 -13.90
N THR A 77 5.11 10.03 -12.63
CA THR A 77 4.23 9.14 -11.87
C THR A 77 3.73 9.78 -10.59
N ASN A 78 2.58 9.31 -10.13
CA ASN A 78 2.12 9.52 -8.76
C ASN A 78 2.32 8.22 -7.99
N THR A 79 2.67 8.34 -6.71
CA THR A 79 2.89 7.20 -5.83
C THR A 79 1.71 7.02 -4.90
N TYR A 80 1.22 5.79 -4.80
CA TYR A 80 0.08 5.41 -3.96
C TYR A 80 0.48 4.26 -3.05
N ILE A 81 -0.10 4.23 -1.85
CA ILE A 81 0.14 3.15 -0.90
C ILE A 81 -1.16 2.42 -0.58
N PHE A 82 -1.08 1.09 -0.54
CA PHE A 82 -2.18 0.18 -0.23
C PHE A 82 -1.81 -0.64 1.00
N CYS A 83 -2.79 -0.88 1.88
CA CYS A 83 -2.56 -1.43 3.21
C CYS A 83 -3.28 -2.76 3.41
N GLY A 84 -2.62 -3.67 4.12
CA GLY A 84 -3.27 -4.90 4.55
C GLY A 84 -3.67 -5.83 3.43
N ILE A 85 -2.81 -5.97 2.43
CA ILE A 85 -3.07 -6.84 1.28
C ILE A 85 -3.00 -8.30 1.74
N PRO A 86 -4.04 -9.11 1.54
CA PRO A 86 -3.93 -10.54 1.79
C PRO A 86 -2.83 -11.16 0.94
N SER A 87 -2.04 -12.07 1.52
CA SER A 87 -0.91 -12.66 0.80
C SER A 87 -1.34 -13.37 -0.48
N GLN A 88 -2.54 -13.95 -0.49
CA GLN A 88 -3.11 -14.59 -1.68
C GLN A 88 -3.38 -13.55 -2.79
N ASN A 89 -3.82 -12.34 -2.42
CA ASN A 89 -4.05 -11.27 -3.39
C ASN A 89 -2.74 -10.81 -4.02
N TRP A 90 -1.68 -10.67 -3.23
CA TRP A 90 -0.36 -10.35 -3.76
C TRP A 90 0.12 -11.41 -4.73
N SER A 91 -0.02 -12.68 -4.37
CA SER A 91 0.35 -13.81 -5.21
C SER A 91 -0.47 -13.83 -6.52
N ASN A 92 -1.78 -13.61 -6.42
CA ASN A 92 -2.66 -13.61 -7.59
C ASN A 92 -2.41 -12.40 -8.52
N PHE A 93 -2.01 -11.29 -7.97
CA PHE A 93 -1.57 -10.15 -8.78
C PHE A 93 -0.27 -10.47 -9.51
N ARG A 94 0.69 -11.02 -8.78
CA ARG A 94 2.05 -11.28 -9.27
C ARG A 94 2.11 -12.39 -10.31
N TYR A 95 1.34 -13.44 -10.10
CA TYR A 95 1.32 -14.63 -10.95
C TYR A 95 -0.08 -14.88 -11.47
N VAL A 96 -0.19 -15.02 -12.81
CA VAL A 96 -1.47 -15.33 -13.41
C VAL A 96 -1.90 -16.75 -13.06
N SER A 97 -3.13 -16.92 -12.56
CA SER A 97 -3.72 -18.23 -12.31
C SER A 97 -4.64 -18.62 -13.47
N TYR A 98 -4.97 -19.88 -13.52
CA TYR A 98 -5.84 -20.42 -14.57
C TYR A 98 -7.17 -19.68 -14.61
N GLY A 99 -7.55 -19.18 -15.77
CA GLY A 99 -8.79 -18.46 -15.97
C GLY A 99 -8.76 -16.99 -15.60
N ASP A 100 -7.64 -16.49 -15.10
CA ASP A 100 -7.48 -15.07 -14.75
C ASP A 100 -6.95 -14.26 -15.95
N SER A 101 -7.02 -12.93 -15.84
CA SER A 101 -6.48 -12.03 -16.85
C SER A 101 -4.97 -12.10 -16.92
N ASN A 102 -4.41 -12.02 -18.10
CA ASN A 102 -2.97 -11.91 -18.32
C ASN A 102 -2.44 -10.49 -18.06
N SER A 103 -3.32 -9.50 -17.94
CA SER A 103 -2.96 -8.11 -17.74
C SER A 103 -2.66 -7.82 -16.28
N TYR A 104 -1.48 -7.28 -16.00
CA TYR A 104 -1.14 -6.80 -14.65
C TYR A 104 -2.07 -5.66 -14.22
N GLY A 105 -2.44 -4.78 -15.13
CA GLY A 105 -3.35 -3.69 -14.81
C GLY A 105 -4.72 -4.17 -14.36
N GLU A 106 -5.29 -5.15 -15.05
CA GLU A 106 -6.57 -5.74 -14.68
C GLU A 106 -6.48 -6.48 -13.35
N ARG A 107 -5.41 -7.26 -13.14
CA ARG A 107 -5.20 -7.95 -11.86
C ARG A 107 -4.97 -6.97 -10.70
N PHE A 108 -4.33 -5.84 -10.97
CA PHE A 108 -4.17 -4.78 -9.96
C PHE A 108 -5.53 -4.26 -9.48
N HIS A 109 -6.43 -3.97 -10.40
CA HIS A 109 -7.80 -3.58 -10.05
C HIS A 109 -8.53 -4.66 -9.27
N LYS A 110 -8.35 -5.90 -9.66
CA LYS A 110 -9.05 -7.01 -9.03
C LYS A 110 -8.54 -7.31 -7.60
N TYR A 111 -7.24 -7.23 -7.36
CA TYR A 111 -6.65 -7.75 -6.14
C TYR A 111 -6.07 -6.68 -5.19
N ILE A 112 -5.80 -5.48 -5.67
CA ILE A 112 -5.04 -4.49 -4.90
C ILE A 112 -5.83 -3.20 -4.63
N VAL A 113 -6.56 -2.68 -5.60
CA VAL A 113 -7.14 -1.33 -5.56
C VAL A 113 -8.05 -1.10 -4.36
N ASP A 114 -8.81 -2.11 -3.95
CA ASP A 114 -9.76 -1.98 -2.85
C ASP A 114 -9.09 -1.82 -1.48
N TYR A 115 -7.78 -1.96 -1.40
CA TYR A 115 -7.03 -1.91 -0.15
C TYR A 115 -6.31 -0.58 0.09
N ALA A 116 -6.82 0.50 -0.46
CA ALA A 116 -6.24 1.83 -0.22
C ALA A 116 -6.14 2.09 1.29
N CYS A 117 -4.99 2.63 1.71
CA CYS A 117 -4.76 2.92 3.11
C CYS A 117 -5.69 4.02 3.63
N ASN A 118 -6.09 3.91 4.88
CA ASN A 118 -6.85 4.95 5.57
C ASN A 118 -5.89 6.04 6.08
N CYS A 119 -5.44 6.89 5.18
CA CYS A 119 -4.52 8.00 5.45
C CYS A 119 -4.91 9.20 4.59
N TYR A 120 -4.30 10.35 4.83
CA TYR A 120 -4.61 11.59 4.07
C TYR A 120 -3.43 12.15 3.28
#